data_c92f1e73dd91da733ce4a8344f80c7c6
#
_entry.id   c92f1e73dd91da733ce4a8344f80c7c6
#
_cell.length_a   1.000
_cell.length_b   1.000
_cell.length_c   1.000
_cell.angle_alpha   90.00
_cell.angle_beta   90.00
_cell.angle_gamma   90.00
#
_symmetry.space_group_name_H-M   'P 1'
#
loop_
_entity.id
_entity.type
_entity.pdbx_description
1 polymer ?
#
loop_
_entity_poly.entity_id
_entity_poly.type
_entity_poly.pdbx_seq_one_letter_code
_entity_poly.pdbx_strand_id
1 'polypeptide(L)'
;MQESQIARARPGVVALSVDGSFDDCQALVKRALADDSLRRVGPLLTANSINPIRLIAQVPFAFHVRRQLAAGRRLGIVVPSGNLGNVGAVQLARRMGLPVDVLVAATNINSPLPELFATGKYQPRRSTPTASNAMDIGAPNNLD
;
A
#
# COMPACT_ATOMS: atom_id res chain seq x y z
N MET A 1 -13.54 -2.09 11.63
CA MET A 1 -13.49 -2.98 10.45
C MET A 1 -12.31 -3.95 10.49
N GLN A 2 -11.13 -3.58 10.99
CA GLN A 2 -9.96 -4.47 11.09
C GLN A 2 -9.99 -5.36 12.34
N GLU A 3 -10.75 -5.01 13.36
CA GLU A 3 -10.86 -5.77 14.61
C GLU A 3 -11.25 -7.25 14.39
N SER A 4 -12.21 -7.51 13.52
CA SER A 4 -12.63 -8.89 13.20
C SER A 4 -11.54 -9.74 12.53
N GLN A 5 -10.54 -9.11 11.92
CA GLN A 5 -9.39 -9.78 11.32
C GLN A 5 -8.31 -10.09 12.37
N ILE A 6 -8.16 -9.20 13.34
CA ILE A 6 -7.10 -9.24 14.37
C ILE A 6 -7.56 -10.11 15.57
N ALA A 7 -8.84 -10.00 15.95
CA ALA A 7 -9.39 -10.66 17.15
C ALA A 7 -9.54 -12.19 17.02
N ARG A 8 -9.28 -12.78 15.86
CA ARG A 8 -9.33 -14.23 15.68
C ARG A 8 -8.08 -14.90 16.25
N ALA A 9 -8.13 -15.28 17.51
CA ALA A 9 -7.08 -16.10 18.10
C ALA A 9 -6.91 -17.42 17.32
N ARG A 10 -5.71 -17.67 16.83
CA ARG A 10 -5.31 -18.92 16.16
C ARG A 10 -3.95 -19.34 16.71
N PRO A 11 -3.67 -20.66 16.80
CA PRO A 11 -2.32 -21.11 17.16
C PRO A 11 -1.27 -20.45 16.28
N GLY A 12 -0.21 -19.91 16.88
CA GLY A 12 0.88 -19.25 16.19
C GLY A 12 0.59 -17.79 15.74
N VAL A 13 -0.59 -17.23 16.05
CA VAL A 13 -0.92 -15.82 15.77
C VAL A 13 -1.01 -15.05 17.06
N VAL A 14 -0.24 -13.97 17.16
CA VAL A 14 -0.26 -13.02 18.27
C VAL A 14 -0.66 -11.65 17.73
N ALA A 15 -1.74 -11.07 18.28
CA ALA A 15 -2.15 -9.72 17.96
C ALA A 15 -1.64 -8.77 19.04
N LEU A 16 -0.94 -7.72 18.63
CA LEU A 16 -0.39 -6.70 19.53
C LEU A 16 -1.04 -5.35 19.20
N SER A 17 -1.47 -4.63 20.23
CA SER A 17 -1.90 -3.24 20.11
C SER A 17 -0.71 -2.32 20.36
N VAL A 18 -0.52 -1.34 19.50
CA VAL A 18 0.51 -0.32 19.64
C VAL A 18 -0.18 1.01 19.95
N ASP A 19 0.25 1.68 21.00
CA ASP A 19 -0.21 3.04 21.31
C ASP A 19 0.50 4.03 20.37
N GLY A 20 -0.09 4.22 19.17
CA GLY A 20 0.48 5.03 18.12
C GLY A 20 -0.35 4.97 16.83
N SER A 21 0.20 5.56 15.79
CA SER A 21 -0.38 5.57 14.45
C SER A 21 -0.01 4.32 13.65
N PHE A 22 -0.63 4.16 12.48
CA PHE A 22 -0.23 3.12 11.53
C PHE A 22 1.23 3.30 11.04
N ASP A 23 1.68 4.54 10.89
CA ASP A 23 3.05 4.85 10.49
C ASP A 23 4.06 4.43 11.57
N ASP A 24 3.70 4.51 12.86
CA ASP A 24 4.53 4.02 13.97
C ASP A 24 4.64 2.48 13.91
N CYS A 25 3.54 1.78 13.65
CA CYS A 25 3.56 0.33 13.44
C CYS A 25 4.48 -0.07 12.28
N GLN A 26 4.44 0.68 11.17
CA GLN A 26 5.33 0.42 10.03
C GLN A 26 6.80 0.67 10.35
N ALA A 27 7.09 1.73 11.11
CA ALA A 27 8.45 2.01 11.58
C ALA A 27 8.99 0.88 12.45
N LEU A 28 8.17 0.32 13.34
CA LEU A 28 8.53 -0.85 14.15
C LEU A 28 8.85 -2.09 13.29
N VAL A 29 8.02 -2.37 12.27
CA VAL A 29 8.26 -3.49 11.36
C VAL A 29 9.57 -3.30 10.58
N LYS A 30 9.82 -2.09 10.06
CA LYS A 30 11.08 -1.79 9.37
C LYS A 30 12.29 -1.98 10.26
N ARG A 31 12.22 -1.52 11.51
CA ARG A 31 13.28 -1.72 12.51
C ARG A 31 13.51 -3.19 12.81
N ALA A 32 12.44 -3.97 13.02
CA ALA A 32 12.55 -5.40 13.26
C ALA A 32 13.21 -6.14 12.09
N LEU A 33 12.85 -5.80 10.85
CA LEU A 33 13.45 -6.37 9.65
C LEU A 33 14.94 -6.01 9.46
N ALA A 34 15.36 -4.86 9.99
CA ALA A 34 16.75 -4.40 9.96
C ALA A 34 17.61 -4.93 11.11
N ASP A 35 16.97 -5.52 12.14
CA ASP A 35 17.67 -5.99 13.34
C ASP A 35 18.31 -7.37 13.13
N ASP A 36 19.64 -7.42 13.14
CA ASP A 36 20.39 -8.65 12.95
C ASP A 36 20.22 -9.63 14.11
N SER A 37 19.87 -9.18 15.31
CA SER A 37 19.61 -10.06 16.45
C SER A 37 18.33 -10.87 16.22
N LEU A 38 17.29 -10.25 15.67
CA LEU A 38 16.04 -10.93 15.33
C LEU A 38 16.21 -11.88 14.14
N ARG A 39 17.00 -11.51 13.15
CA ARG A 39 17.31 -12.38 11.99
C ARG A 39 17.98 -13.69 12.38
N ARG A 40 18.75 -13.70 13.48
CA ARG A 40 19.40 -14.94 13.99
C ARG A 40 18.39 -15.91 14.61
N VAL A 41 17.24 -15.43 15.07
CA VAL A 41 16.18 -16.30 15.62
C VAL A 41 15.46 -17.06 14.51
N GLY A 42 15.35 -16.47 13.32
CA GLY A 42 14.72 -17.09 12.17
C GLY A 42 14.46 -16.11 11.02
N PRO A 43 13.99 -16.60 9.86
CA PRO A 43 13.66 -15.74 8.73
C PRO A 43 12.44 -14.86 9.06
N LEU A 44 12.63 -13.55 8.95
CA LEU A 44 11.56 -12.57 9.11
C LEU A 44 10.95 -12.22 7.75
N LEU A 45 9.64 -12.30 7.66
CA LEU A 45 8.87 -11.90 6.50
C LEU A 45 7.80 -10.89 6.92
N THR A 46 7.44 -10.00 6.01
CA THR A 46 6.34 -9.07 6.23
C THR A 46 5.26 -9.25 5.17
N ALA A 47 4.00 -9.24 5.60
CA ALA A 47 2.83 -9.16 4.73
C ALA A 47 2.40 -7.72 4.43
N ASN A 48 3.17 -6.72 4.87
CA ASN A 48 2.91 -5.30 4.61
C ASN A 48 3.21 -4.95 3.14
N SER A 49 2.67 -3.81 2.67
CA SER A 49 2.88 -3.28 1.31
C SER A 49 4.33 -2.87 1.01
N ILE A 50 5.20 -2.80 2.00
CA ILE A 50 6.66 -2.67 1.81
C ILE A 50 7.30 -3.92 1.18
N ASN A 51 6.60 -5.06 1.20
CA ASN A 51 7.06 -6.28 0.54
C ASN A 51 6.69 -6.23 -0.94
N PRO A 52 7.67 -6.20 -1.88
CA PRO A 52 7.40 -6.11 -3.31
C PRO A 52 6.58 -7.29 -3.87
N ILE A 53 6.61 -8.45 -3.24
CA ILE A 53 5.78 -9.60 -3.61
C ILE A 53 4.29 -9.24 -3.57
N ARG A 54 3.88 -8.38 -2.64
CA ARG A 54 2.49 -7.90 -2.58
C ARG A 54 2.09 -7.05 -3.78
N LEU A 55 3.02 -6.25 -4.32
CA LEU A 55 2.78 -5.47 -5.54
C LEU A 55 2.67 -6.42 -6.74
N ILE A 56 3.61 -7.34 -6.86
CA ILE A 56 3.63 -8.33 -7.94
C ILE A 56 2.34 -9.14 -7.97
N ALA A 57 1.86 -9.60 -6.82
CA ALA A 57 0.61 -10.35 -6.71
C ALA A 57 -0.64 -9.54 -7.12
N GLN A 58 -0.57 -8.21 -7.16
CA GLN A 58 -1.66 -7.33 -7.56
C GLN A 58 -1.64 -7.00 -9.07
N VAL A 59 -0.53 -7.20 -9.75
CA VAL A 59 -0.39 -6.93 -11.19
C VAL A 59 -1.44 -7.67 -12.04
N PRO A 60 -1.74 -8.98 -11.81
CA PRO A 60 -2.72 -9.71 -12.59
C PRO A 60 -4.13 -9.10 -12.59
N PHE A 61 -4.52 -8.35 -11.53
CA PHE A 61 -5.84 -7.71 -11.49
C PHE A 61 -6.02 -6.69 -12.60
N ALA A 62 -4.99 -5.89 -12.90
CA ALA A 62 -5.07 -4.91 -13.98
C ALA A 62 -5.23 -5.58 -15.36
N PHE A 63 -4.51 -6.68 -15.60
CA PHE A 63 -4.67 -7.48 -16.83
C PHE A 63 -6.04 -8.14 -16.89
N HIS A 64 -6.56 -8.64 -15.77
CA HIS A 64 -7.89 -9.24 -15.71
C HIS A 64 -8.98 -8.23 -16.08
N VAL A 65 -8.92 -7.02 -15.51
CA VAL A 65 -9.87 -5.93 -15.84
C VAL A 65 -9.81 -5.60 -17.35
N ARG A 66 -8.59 -5.50 -17.92
CA ARG A 66 -8.43 -5.23 -19.37
C ARG A 66 -9.09 -6.29 -20.23
N ARG A 67 -9.00 -7.55 -19.85
CA ARG A 67 -9.61 -8.66 -20.58
C ARG A 67 -11.14 -8.62 -20.63
N GLN A 68 -11.77 -7.93 -19.66
CA GLN A 68 -13.23 -7.80 -19.63
C GLN A 68 -13.75 -6.65 -20.49
N LEU A 69 -12.85 -5.77 -20.98
CA LEU A 69 -13.23 -4.67 -21.86
C LEU A 69 -13.22 -5.11 -23.31
N ALA A 70 -14.21 -4.64 -24.07
CA ALA A 70 -14.26 -4.83 -25.52
C ALA A 70 -13.01 -4.25 -26.19
N ALA A 71 -12.66 -4.81 -27.35
CA ALA A 71 -11.54 -4.31 -28.16
C ALA A 71 -11.73 -2.83 -28.50
N GLY A 72 -10.64 -2.07 -28.49
CA GLY A 72 -10.64 -0.62 -28.77
C GLY A 72 -11.15 0.28 -27.66
N ARG A 73 -11.66 -0.28 -26.55
CA ARG A 73 -12.07 0.55 -25.39
C ARG A 73 -10.85 1.03 -24.61
N ARG A 74 -10.89 2.32 -24.22
CA ARG A 74 -9.89 2.93 -23.33
C ARG A 74 -10.04 2.38 -21.90
N LEU A 75 -8.92 2.19 -21.21
CA LEU A 75 -8.89 1.72 -19.83
C LEU A 75 -8.47 2.85 -18.89
N GLY A 76 -9.41 3.29 -18.05
CA GLY A 76 -9.12 4.11 -16.88
C GLY A 76 -9.22 3.26 -15.62
N ILE A 77 -8.24 3.38 -14.73
CA ILE A 77 -8.24 2.68 -13.43
C ILE A 77 -8.19 3.73 -12.32
N VAL A 78 -9.16 3.68 -11.42
CA VAL A 78 -9.20 4.50 -10.19
C VAL A 78 -8.88 3.60 -9.01
N VAL A 79 -7.86 3.94 -8.26
CA VAL A 79 -7.37 3.15 -7.12
C VAL A 79 -7.48 3.97 -5.84
N PRO A 80 -8.39 3.60 -4.91
CA PRO A 80 -8.37 4.14 -3.55
C PRO A 80 -7.04 3.80 -2.88
N SER A 81 -6.31 4.80 -2.41
CA SER A 81 -4.90 4.61 -2.04
C SER A 81 -4.48 5.36 -0.78
N GLY A 82 -3.86 4.63 0.16
CA GLY A 82 -3.03 5.18 1.23
C GLY A 82 -1.55 4.97 0.90
N ASN A 83 -1.05 3.73 1.05
CA ASN A 83 0.35 3.35 0.79
C ASN A 83 0.74 3.18 -0.69
N LEU A 84 -0.14 3.44 -1.63
CA LEU A 84 0.10 3.39 -3.08
C LEU A 84 0.50 2.01 -3.66
N GLY A 85 0.46 0.93 -2.87
CA GLY A 85 0.86 -0.39 -3.33
C GLY A 85 0.10 -0.87 -4.57
N ASN A 86 -1.23 -0.69 -4.60
CA ASN A 86 -2.04 -1.07 -5.77
C ASN A 86 -1.79 -0.14 -6.97
N VAL A 87 -1.56 1.16 -6.76
CA VAL A 87 -1.14 2.11 -7.81
C VAL A 87 0.19 1.65 -8.42
N GLY A 88 1.17 1.29 -7.57
CA GLY A 88 2.45 0.74 -8.01
C GLY A 88 2.30 -0.53 -8.84
N ALA A 89 1.38 -1.44 -8.45
CA ALA A 89 1.09 -2.64 -9.21
C ALA A 89 0.51 -2.33 -10.60
N VAL A 90 -0.38 -1.34 -10.72
CA VAL A 90 -0.90 -0.89 -12.03
C VAL A 90 0.20 -0.24 -12.88
N GLN A 91 1.08 0.55 -12.26
CA GLN A 91 2.24 1.12 -12.97
C GLN A 91 3.19 0.03 -13.47
N LEU A 92 3.40 -1.02 -12.67
CA LEU A 92 4.19 -2.18 -13.13
C LEU A 92 3.51 -2.88 -14.29
N ALA A 93 2.18 -3.09 -14.24
CA ALA A 93 1.42 -3.64 -15.35
C ALA A 93 1.58 -2.80 -16.63
N ARG A 94 1.56 -1.46 -16.52
CA ARG A 94 1.83 -0.55 -17.67
C ARG A 94 3.22 -0.77 -18.25
N ARG A 95 4.24 -0.90 -17.41
CA ARG A 95 5.62 -1.20 -17.86
C ARG A 95 5.73 -2.57 -18.52
N MET A 96 4.86 -3.50 -18.15
CA MET A 96 4.74 -4.82 -18.79
C MET A 96 3.92 -4.80 -20.09
N GLY A 97 3.49 -3.61 -20.55
CA GLY A 97 2.79 -3.43 -21.80
C GLY A 97 1.26 -3.36 -21.70
N LEU A 98 0.68 -3.33 -20.48
CA LEU A 98 -0.76 -3.14 -20.35
C LEU A 98 -1.14 -1.70 -20.75
N PRO A 99 -2.03 -1.49 -21.77
CA PRO A 99 -2.49 -0.16 -22.13
C PRO A 99 -3.48 0.36 -21.09
N VAL A 100 -2.99 1.22 -20.19
CA VAL A 100 -3.81 1.98 -19.23
C VAL A 100 -3.74 3.45 -19.62
N ASP A 101 -4.84 4.01 -20.08
CA ASP A 101 -4.91 5.40 -20.56
C ASP A 101 -4.87 6.39 -19.41
N VAL A 102 -5.59 6.10 -18.33
CA VAL A 102 -5.69 6.95 -17.15
C VAL A 102 -5.53 6.11 -15.89
N LEU A 103 -4.65 6.55 -14.99
CA LEU A 103 -4.51 5.99 -13.65
C LEU A 103 -4.73 7.11 -12.63
N VAL A 104 -5.71 6.94 -11.78
CA VAL A 104 -6.07 7.88 -10.72
C VAL A 104 -5.81 7.25 -9.36
N ALA A 105 -4.94 7.86 -8.56
CA ALA A 105 -4.81 7.55 -7.15
C ALA A 105 -5.83 8.40 -6.36
N ALA A 106 -6.92 7.78 -5.92
CA ALA A 106 -7.92 8.43 -5.09
C ALA A 106 -7.47 8.38 -3.64
N THR A 107 -7.14 9.52 -3.06
CA THR A 107 -6.60 9.64 -1.70
C THR A 107 -7.51 10.46 -0.81
N ASN A 108 -7.39 10.29 0.50
CA ASN A 108 -8.03 11.18 1.46
C ASN A 108 -7.12 12.38 1.81
N ILE A 109 -7.53 13.19 2.76
CA ILE A 109 -6.83 14.43 3.17
C ILE A 109 -5.39 14.20 3.67
N ASN A 110 -5.06 12.97 4.07
CA ASN A 110 -3.74 12.65 4.63
C ASN A 110 -2.63 12.57 3.58
N SER A 111 -2.99 12.35 2.31
CA SER A 111 -1.99 12.07 1.27
C SER A 111 -1.13 13.30 0.93
N PRO A 112 0.19 13.13 0.82
CA PRO A 112 1.09 14.17 0.31
C PRO A 112 1.10 14.27 -1.23
N LEU A 113 0.39 13.40 -1.96
CA LEU A 113 0.44 13.34 -3.43
C LEU A 113 0.00 14.62 -4.13
N PRO A 114 -1.12 15.28 -3.76
CA PRO A 114 -1.53 16.51 -4.42
C PRO A 114 -0.45 17.60 -4.37
N GLU A 115 0.22 17.75 -3.22
CA GLU A 115 1.30 18.70 -3.04
C GLU A 115 2.56 18.29 -3.82
N LEU A 116 2.91 17.01 -3.82
CA LEU A 116 4.02 16.49 -4.61
C LEU A 116 3.82 16.80 -6.10
N PHE A 117 2.63 16.54 -6.65
CA PHE A 117 2.35 16.83 -8.07
C PHE A 117 2.32 18.32 -8.39
N ALA A 118 1.87 19.16 -7.45
CA ALA A 118 1.85 20.60 -7.66
C ALA A 118 3.23 21.27 -7.53
N THR A 119 4.09 20.76 -6.62
CA THR A 119 5.33 21.45 -6.24
C THR A 119 6.61 20.68 -6.57
N GLY A 120 6.50 19.39 -6.89
CA GLY A 120 7.63 18.47 -7.04
C GLY A 120 8.32 18.11 -5.71
N LYS A 121 7.77 18.53 -4.57
CA LYS A 121 8.36 18.29 -3.26
C LYS A 121 7.53 17.27 -2.47
N TYR A 122 8.20 16.20 -2.05
CA TYR A 122 7.59 15.23 -1.15
C TYR A 122 7.76 15.68 0.30
N GLN A 123 6.64 15.87 0.99
CA GLN A 123 6.62 16.23 2.40
C GLN A 123 5.71 15.25 3.17
N PRO A 124 6.29 14.24 3.85
CA PRO A 124 5.53 13.38 4.72
C PRO A 124 4.93 14.18 5.88
N ARG A 125 3.72 13.81 6.29
CA ARG A 125 2.99 14.48 7.37
C ARG A 125 2.39 13.46 8.33
N ARG A 126 2.08 13.90 9.53
CA ARG A 126 1.34 13.08 10.49
C ARG A 126 -0.09 12.91 9.97
N SER A 127 -0.59 11.67 9.97
CA SER A 127 -1.96 11.38 9.58
C SER A 127 -2.98 11.83 10.63
N THR A 128 -4.15 12.24 10.16
CA THR A 128 -5.33 12.54 10.98
C THR A 128 -6.42 11.52 10.71
N PRO A 129 -7.17 11.08 11.74
CA PRO A 129 -8.23 10.10 11.58
C PRO A 129 -9.33 10.57 10.61
N THR A 130 -9.73 9.69 9.69
CA THR A 130 -10.84 9.92 8.75
C THR A 130 -11.80 8.72 8.72
N ALA A 131 -12.95 8.87 8.05
CA ALA A 131 -13.87 7.77 7.81
C ALA A 131 -13.25 6.64 6.94
N SER A 132 -12.24 6.96 6.12
CA SER A 132 -11.46 6.02 5.33
C SER A 132 -10.15 5.64 6.03
N ASN A 133 -10.25 5.17 7.27
CA ASN A 133 -9.13 4.95 8.18
C ASN A 133 -7.99 4.07 7.61
N ALA A 134 -8.30 3.13 6.74
CA ALA A 134 -7.29 2.29 6.06
C ALA A 134 -6.39 3.09 5.08
N MET A 135 -6.77 4.33 4.76
CA MET A 135 -6.02 5.25 3.89
C MET A 135 -5.43 6.44 4.68
N ASP A 136 -5.48 6.43 6.00
CA ASP A 136 -4.91 7.46 6.87
C ASP A 136 -3.38 7.29 6.94
N ILE A 137 -2.73 7.56 5.82
CA ILE A 137 -1.29 7.38 5.60
C ILE A 137 -0.70 8.74 5.22
N GLY A 138 0.11 9.28 6.10
CA GLY A 138 0.83 10.55 5.88
C GLY A 138 2.20 10.40 5.22
N ALA A 139 2.74 9.17 5.24
CA ALA A 139 4.03 8.80 4.65
C ALA A 139 3.90 7.50 3.84
N PRO A 140 3.36 7.56 2.60
CA PRO A 140 3.24 6.38 1.74
C PRO A 140 4.59 5.69 1.48
N ASN A 141 4.64 4.35 1.66
CA ASN A 141 5.89 3.60 1.51
C ASN A 141 6.23 3.23 0.06
N ASN A 142 5.30 3.32 -0.86
CA ASN A 142 5.52 2.93 -2.26
C ASN A 142 5.52 4.15 -3.19
N LEU A 143 6.13 5.24 -2.72
CA LEU A 143 6.29 6.48 -3.49
C LEU A 143 7.71 6.62 -4.04
N ASP A 144 8.69 5.94 -3.44
CA ASP A 144 10.13 5.94 -3.82
C ASP A 144 10.42 5.03 -5.01
#